data_20dc5d56c036823e2e897a955564d01a
#
_entry.id   20dc5d56c036823e2e897a955564d01a
#
_cell.length_a   1.000
_cell.length_b   1.000
_cell.length_c   1.000
_cell.angle_alpha   90.00
_cell.angle_beta   90.00
_cell.angle_gamma   90.00
#
_symmetry.space_group_name_H-M   'P 1'
#
loop_
_entity.id
_entity.type
_entity.pdbx_description
1 polymer ?
#
loop_
_entity_poly.entity_id
_entity_poly.type
_entity_poly.pdbx_seq_one_letter_code
_entity_poly.pdbx_strand_id
1 'polypeptide(L)'
;MIKMLLIIVAVFLIAFIALAFWLPSFIMTGQRQTLEDAFAWQTDHYDTSFYEGLEKTDYIVNGSDRYELHVEYLKNPEPTSKYMILSHGYTDNRMGSLKYVKMYLNLGFNCIIYDLRGHGENEKTFTTYGVREGKDLICLIDDTRSRYSDISVLGLHGESLGAATTITSLKYKPEVDFAVADCGFSDIENVLKEGYRNAHVPAWLVDIADATGKIRYHYSIKEMRPVDSLDENTVPILFIHGAEDQFILPKNSEDMADRTKGYYELYMIRDAGHAESILTAPEKYQDYVSGYLDYLGIK
;
A
#
# COMPACT_ATOMS: atom_id res chain seq x y z
N MET A 1 -15.44 27.08 45.82
CA MET A 1 -14.76 27.53 44.57
C MET A 1 -13.58 26.66 44.22
N ILE A 2 -12.51 26.58 45.01
CA ILE A 2 -11.28 25.83 44.69
C ILE A 2 -11.54 24.34 44.40
N LYS A 3 -12.35 23.65 45.24
CA LYS A 3 -12.69 22.23 45.01
C LYS A 3 -13.42 22.00 43.67
N MET A 4 -14.34 22.89 43.29
CA MET A 4 -15.07 22.80 42.02
C MET A 4 -14.10 23.06 40.82
N LEU A 5 -13.18 24.01 40.93
CA LEU A 5 -12.17 24.24 39.91
C LEU A 5 -11.26 23.03 39.74
N LEU A 6 -10.81 22.41 40.83
CA LEU A 6 -9.98 21.19 40.78
C LEU A 6 -10.73 20.01 40.12
N ILE A 7 -12.02 19.85 40.37
CA ILE A 7 -12.83 18.83 39.71
C ILE A 7 -12.94 19.10 38.22
N ILE A 8 -13.20 20.35 37.83
CA ILE A 8 -13.27 20.73 36.40
C ILE A 8 -11.94 20.42 35.69
N VAL A 9 -10.82 20.84 36.27
CA VAL A 9 -9.48 20.58 35.74
C VAL A 9 -9.23 19.07 35.62
N ALA A 10 -9.59 18.29 36.63
CA ALA A 10 -9.43 16.83 36.61
C ALA A 10 -10.26 16.19 35.49
N VAL A 11 -11.51 16.63 35.28
CA VAL A 11 -12.38 16.14 34.20
C VAL A 11 -11.77 16.44 32.83
N PHE A 12 -11.29 17.68 32.61
CA PHE A 12 -10.62 18.05 31.36
C PHE A 12 -9.34 17.25 31.12
N LEU A 13 -8.55 17.00 32.15
CA LEU A 13 -7.33 16.20 32.06
C LEU A 13 -7.64 14.75 31.68
N ILE A 14 -8.66 14.15 32.32
CA ILE A 14 -9.10 12.78 32.00
C ILE A 14 -9.60 12.71 30.54
N ALA A 15 -10.43 13.66 30.12
CA ALA A 15 -10.93 13.73 28.74
C ALA A 15 -9.78 13.88 27.73
N PHE A 16 -8.80 14.72 28.02
CA PHE A 16 -7.62 14.90 27.18
C PHE A 16 -6.77 13.61 27.08
N ILE A 17 -6.53 12.94 28.21
CA ILE A 17 -5.82 11.65 28.22
C ILE A 17 -6.58 10.61 27.41
N ALA A 18 -7.90 10.50 27.59
CA ALA A 18 -8.73 9.57 26.82
C ALA A 18 -8.65 9.85 25.31
N LEU A 19 -8.73 11.12 24.91
CA LEU A 19 -8.57 11.54 23.53
C LEU A 19 -7.17 11.19 23.00
N ALA A 20 -6.12 11.49 23.78
CA ALA A 20 -4.74 11.22 23.39
C ALA A 20 -4.49 9.72 23.12
N PHE A 21 -5.08 8.81 23.91
CA PHE A 21 -4.99 7.37 23.71
C PHE A 21 -5.97 6.85 22.63
N TRP A 22 -6.99 7.61 22.27
CA TRP A 22 -7.91 7.26 21.17
C TRP A 22 -7.31 7.62 19.79
N LEU A 23 -6.61 8.75 19.69
CA LEU A 23 -6.05 9.26 18.42
C LEU A 23 -5.24 8.22 17.61
N PRO A 24 -4.27 7.47 18.19
CA PRO A 24 -3.53 6.49 17.43
C PRO A 24 -4.41 5.33 16.94
N SER A 25 -5.47 4.98 17.67
CA SER A 25 -6.44 3.98 17.21
C SER A 25 -7.18 4.47 15.96
N PHE A 26 -7.62 5.73 15.95
CA PHE A 26 -8.26 6.32 14.78
C PHE A 26 -7.37 6.29 13.55
N ILE A 27 -6.06 6.56 13.70
CA ILE A 27 -5.09 6.53 12.60
C ILE A 27 -4.79 5.09 12.15
N MET A 28 -4.55 4.17 13.11
CA MET A 28 -4.00 2.85 12.79
C MET A 28 -5.05 1.74 12.62
N THR A 29 -6.30 1.96 13.03
CA THR A 29 -7.37 0.95 12.95
C THR A 29 -8.63 1.45 12.24
N GLY A 30 -8.48 2.31 11.23
CA GLY A 30 -9.60 2.90 10.48
C GLY A 30 -10.54 1.88 9.84
N GLN A 31 -11.60 2.39 9.22
CA GLN A 31 -12.59 1.55 8.52
C GLN A 31 -11.93 0.77 7.38
N ARG A 32 -12.43 -0.44 7.12
CA ARG A 32 -11.98 -1.35 6.09
C ARG A 32 -13.18 -1.99 5.43
N GLN A 33 -13.13 -2.11 4.12
CA GLN A 33 -14.17 -2.72 3.32
C GLN A 33 -14.18 -4.25 3.50
N THR A 34 -15.36 -4.84 3.37
CA THR A 34 -15.49 -6.28 3.16
C THR A 34 -15.06 -6.64 1.73
N LEU A 35 -14.79 -7.92 1.45
CA LEU A 35 -14.49 -8.35 0.08
C LEU A 35 -15.66 -8.05 -0.86
N GLU A 36 -16.88 -8.25 -0.39
CA GLU A 36 -18.11 -8.01 -1.16
C GLU A 36 -18.26 -6.52 -1.51
N ASP A 37 -18.10 -5.62 -0.55
CA ASP A 37 -18.19 -4.17 -0.80
C ASP A 37 -17.09 -3.69 -1.74
N ALA A 38 -15.86 -4.18 -1.56
CA ALA A 38 -14.73 -3.84 -2.42
C ALA A 38 -14.96 -4.35 -3.85
N PHE A 39 -15.38 -5.60 -4.03
CA PHE A 39 -15.66 -6.16 -5.34
C PHE A 39 -16.84 -5.45 -6.05
N ALA A 40 -17.91 -5.13 -5.30
CA ALA A 40 -19.05 -4.36 -5.83
C ALA A 40 -18.58 -2.99 -6.34
N TRP A 41 -17.73 -2.29 -5.57
CA TRP A 41 -17.16 -1.02 -6.00
C TRP A 41 -16.39 -1.16 -7.33
N GLN A 42 -15.53 -2.19 -7.45
CA GLN A 42 -14.76 -2.43 -8.67
C GLN A 42 -15.71 -2.65 -9.88
N THR A 43 -16.77 -3.47 -9.68
CA THR A 43 -17.75 -3.79 -10.72
C THR A 43 -18.55 -2.56 -11.17
N ASP A 44 -18.80 -1.63 -10.28
CA ASP A 44 -19.50 -0.38 -10.60
C ASP A 44 -18.63 0.62 -11.41
N HIS A 45 -17.30 0.48 -11.37
CA HIS A 45 -16.38 1.45 -11.96
C HIS A 45 -15.70 0.97 -13.25
N TYR A 46 -15.56 -0.35 -13.44
CA TYR A 46 -14.97 -0.91 -14.65
C TYR A 46 -15.41 -2.39 -14.87
N ASP A 47 -15.14 -2.92 -16.05
CA ASP A 47 -15.47 -4.31 -16.40
C ASP A 47 -14.58 -5.30 -15.61
N THR A 48 -15.20 -6.01 -14.65
CA THR A 48 -14.58 -7.05 -13.84
C THR A 48 -14.91 -8.47 -14.32
N SER A 49 -15.62 -8.63 -15.44
CA SER A 49 -16.07 -9.94 -15.95
C SER A 49 -14.91 -10.91 -16.23
N PHE A 50 -13.72 -10.37 -16.55
CA PHE A 50 -12.52 -11.17 -16.74
C PHE A 50 -12.18 -12.01 -15.51
N TYR A 51 -12.42 -11.49 -14.30
CA TYR A 51 -12.06 -12.15 -13.05
C TYR A 51 -12.85 -13.43 -12.82
N GLU A 52 -14.14 -13.48 -13.22
CA GLU A 52 -14.97 -14.68 -13.06
C GLU A 52 -14.45 -15.86 -13.88
N GLY A 53 -13.90 -15.58 -15.07
CA GLY A 53 -13.39 -16.58 -16.01
C GLY A 53 -11.97 -17.09 -15.72
N LEU A 54 -11.26 -16.54 -14.74
CA LEU A 54 -9.87 -16.94 -14.43
C LEU A 54 -9.82 -18.26 -13.64
N GLU A 55 -8.79 -19.05 -13.92
CA GLU A 55 -8.35 -20.11 -13.01
C GLU A 55 -7.71 -19.47 -11.78
N LYS A 56 -8.28 -19.73 -10.59
CA LYS A 56 -7.91 -19.09 -9.33
C LYS A 56 -7.56 -20.12 -8.27
N THR A 57 -6.63 -19.79 -7.41
CA THR A 57 -6.26 -20.62 -6.25
C THR A 57 -6.10 -19.77 -5.02
N ASP A 58 -6.94 -20.01 -4.01
CA ASP A 58 -6.84 -19.41 -2.69
C ASP A 58 -5.88 -20.21 -1.80
N TYR A 59 -5.05 -19.52 -1.05
CA TYR A 59 -4.17 -20.14 -0.08
C TYR A 59 -3.77 -19.16 1.03
N ILE A 60 -3.19 -19.70 2.11
CA ILE A 60 -2.69 -18.92 3.22
C ILE A 60 -1.17 -18.92 3.22
N VAL A 61 -0.59 -17.75 3.45
CA VAL A 61 0.85 -17.57 3.66
C VAL A 61 1.09 -17.09 5.09
N ASN A 62 2.06 -17.69 5.75
CA ASN A 62 2.52 -17.18 7.05
C ASN A 62 3.41 -15.96 6.84
N GLY A 63 2.87 -14.78 7.08
CA GLY A 63 3.59 -13.51 7.12
C GLY A 63 4.50 -13.39 8.34
N SER A 64 5.02 -12.22 8.59
CA SER A 64 5.84 -11.92 9.76
C SER A 64 5.07 -12.16 11.05
N ASP A 65 5.77 -12.58 12.12
CA ASP A 65 5.18 -12.90 13.43
C ASP A 65 4.10 -14.01 13.37
N ARG A 66 4.15 -14.90 12.35
CA ARG A 66 3.18 -15.97 12.09
C ARG A 66 1.76 -15.46 11.82
N TYR A 67 1.65 -14.26 11.31
CA TYR A 67 0.37 -13.69 10.93
C TYR A 67 -0.09 -14.30 9.59
N GLU A 68 -1.29 -14.85 9.54
CA GLU A 68 -1.85 -15.46 8.33
C GLU A 68 -2.28 -14.39 7.33
N LEU A 69 -1.85 -14.54 6.07
CA LEU A 69 -2.22 -13.70 4.94
C LEU A 69 -3.08 -14.51 3.97
N HIS A 70 -4.28 -14.04 3.69
CA HIS A 70 -5.12 -14.56 2.63
C HIS A 70 -4.61 -14.10 1.28
N VAL A 71 -4.30 -15.06 0.42
CA VAL A 71 -3.67 -14.86 -0.90
C VAL A 71 -4.50 -15.55 -1.95
N GLU A 72 -4.64 -14.92 -3.09
CA GLU A 72 -5.29 -15.48 -4.27
C GLU A 72 -4.33 -15.40 -5.47
N TYR A 73 -4.04 -16.54 -6.06
CA TYR A 73 -3.31 -16.67 -7.31
C TYR A 73 -4.28 -16.65 -8.48
N LEU A 74 -4.05 -15.77 -9.43
CA LEU A 74 -4.81 -15.57 -10.64
C LEU A 74 -3.93 -15.98 -11.83
N LYS A 75 -4.22 -17.15 -12.41
CA LYS A 75 -3.44 -17.69 -13.49
C LYS A 75 -3.73 -16.97 -14.80
N ASN A 76 -2.68 -16.60 -15.52
CA ASN A 76 -2.84 -16.09 -16.88
C ASN A 76 -3.42 -17.20 -17.79
N PRO A 77 -4.43 -16.90 -18.63
CA PRO A 77 -4.93 -17.85 -19.61
C PRO A 77 -3.86 -18.38 -20.59
N GLU A 78 -2.87 -17.54 -20.91
CA GLU A 78 -1.73 -17.93 -21.73
C GLU A 78 -0.57 -18.39 -20.84
N PRO A 79 0.13 -19.47 -21.21
CA PRO A 79 1.27 -19.96 -20.43
C PRO A 79 2.37 -18.91 -20.27
N THR A 80 2.75 -18.62 -19.03
CA THR A 80 3.79 -17.66 -18.72
C THR A 80 4.53 -18.03 -17.43
N SER A 81 5.80 -17.62 -17.36
CA SER A 81 6.67 -17.71 -16.16
C SER A 81 6.92 -16.35 -15.50
N LYS A 82 6.16 -15.31 -15.91
CA LYS A 82 6.21 -13.98 -15.29
C LYS A 82 5.13 -13.87 -14.22
N TYR A 83 5.50 -13.33 -13.07
CA TYR A 83 4.61 -13.19 -11.91
C TYR A 83 4.60 -11.76 -11.38
N MET A 84 3.43 -11.30 -10.93
CA MET A 84 3.23 -10.00 -10.33
C MET A 84 2.52 -10.15 -8.99
N ILE A 85 3.12 -9.61 -7.92
CA ILE A 85 2.45 -9.49 -6.62
C ILE A 85 1.88 -8.08 -6.49
N LEU A 86 0.58 -7.97 -6.17
CA LEU A 86 -0.14 -6.70 -6.08
C LEU A 86 -0.60 -6.43 -4.66
N SER A 87 -0.22 -5.27 -4.13
CA SER A 87 -0.54 -4.79 -2.79
C SER A 87 -1.57 -3.65 -2.89
N HIS A 88 -2.74 -3.83 -2.27
CA HIS A 88 -3.86 -2.89 -2.32
C HIS A 88 -3.68 -1.66 -1.41
N GLY A 89 -4.54 -0.64 -1.56
CA GLY A 89 -4.58 0.56 -0.75
C GLY A 89 -5.17 0.38 0.66
N TYR A 90 -5.07 1.43 1.48
CA TYR A 90 -5.72 1.49 2.80
C TYR A 90 -7.25 1.46 2.65
N THR A 91 -7.97 0.91 3.60
CA THR A 91 -9.41 0.65 3.60
C THR A 91 -9.89 -0.44 2.64
N ASP A 92 -9.15 -0.78 1.62
CA ASP A 92 -9.46 -1.79 0.60
C ASP A 92 -8.98 -3.20 1.04
N ASN A 93 -9.00 -4.13 0.14
CA ASN A 93 -8.52 -5.51 0.27
C ASN A 93 -8.05 -6.02 -1.09
N ARG A 94 -7.72 -7.32 -1.23
CA ARG A 94 -7.20 -7.88 -2.48
C ARG A 94 -8.08 -7.58 -3.71
N MET A 95 -9.40 -7.36 -3.55
CA MET A 95 -10.29 -7.01 -4.66
C MET A 95 -9.95 -5.64 -5.27
N GLY A 96 -9.45 -4.68 -4.49
CA GLY A 96 -8.99 -3.39 -4.99
C GLY A 96 -7.83 -3.45 -5.99
N SER A 97 -7.08 -4.56 -5.99
CA SER A 97 -6.01 -4.79 -6.95
C SER A 97 -6.50 -5.19 -8.35
N LEU A 98 -7.78 -5.57 -8.51
CA LEU A 98 -8.33 -6.08 -9.78
C LEU A 98 -8.20 -5.09 -10.94
N LYS A 99 -8.24 -3.78 -10.69
CA LYS A 99 -8.03 -2.75 -11.72
C LYS A 99 -6.66 -2.85 -12.41
N TYR A 100 -5.65 -3.37 -11.71
CA TYR A 100 -4.31 -3.60 -12.26
C TYR A 100 -4.14 -5.01 -12.82
N VAL A 101 -4.87 -6.00 -12.28
CA VAL A 101 -4.76 -7.41 -12.68
C VAL A 101 -5.00 -7.56 -14.17
N LYS A 102 -6.09 -6.98 -14.74
CA LYS A 102 -6.39 -7.07 -16.16
C LYS A 102 -5.22 -6.60 -17.05
N MET A 103 -4.60 -5.49 -16.67
CA MET A 103 -3.43 -4.96 -17.38
C MET A 103 -2.24 -5.95 -17.32
N TYR A 104 -1.92 -6.48 -16.14
CA TYR A 104 -0.79 -7.42 -16.02
C TYR A 104 -1.05 -8.77 -16.71
N LEU A 105 -2.28 -9.27 -16.70
CA LEU A 105 -2.66 -10.44 -17.51
C LEU A 105 -2.39 -10.18 -19.01
N ASN A 106 -2.78 -9.00 -19.52
CA ASN A 106 -2.53 -8.61 -20.91
C ASN A 106 -1.03 -8.46 -21.23
N LEU A 107 -0.20 -8.07 -20.23
CA LEU A 107 1.26 -8.01 -20.35
C LEU A 107 1.93 -9.39 -20.12
N GLY A 108 1.14 -10.45 -19.98
CA GLY A 108 1.61 -11.83 -19.89
C GLY A 108 2.13 -12.20 -18.49
N PHE A 109 1.58 -11.67 -17.42
CA PHE A 109 1.91 -12.04 -16.04
C PHE A 109 0.82 -12.92 -15.43
N ASN A 110 1.20 -13.88 -14.62
CA ASN A 110 0.35 -14.42 -13.57
C ASN A 110 0.27 -13.38 -12.45
N CYS A 111 -0.89 -13.24 -11.80
CA CYS A 111 -1.06 -12.25 -10.74
C CYS A 111 -1.28 -12.93 -9.38
N ILE A 112 -0.72 -12.34 -8.33
CA ILE A 112 -0.92 -12.75 -6.95
C ILE A 112 -1.45 -11.51 -6.22
N ILE A 113 -2.69 -11.58 -5.76
CA ILE A 113 -3.33 -10.56 -4.94
C ILE A 113 -3.48 -11.09 -3.52
N TYR A 114 -3.40 -10.23 -2.54
CA TYR A 114 -3.47 -10.66 -1.14
C TYR A 114 -4.04 -9.56 -0.26
N ASP A 115 -4.57 -9.93 0.87
CA ASP A 115 -5.01 -8.98 1.87
C ASP A 115 -3.83 -8.51 2.72
N LEU A 116 -3.62 -7.20 2.79
CA LEU A 116 -2.65 -6.62 3.71
C LEU A 116 -3.07 -6.91 5.16
N ARG A 117 -2.10 -6.91 6.05
CA ARG A 117 -2.31 -7.13 7.50
C ARG A 117 -3.50 -6.33 8.03
N GLY A 118 -4.46 -7.04 8.65
CA GLY A 118 -5.68 -6.48 9.22
C GLY A 118 -6.75 -6.07 8.21
N HIS A 119 -6.60 -6.34 6.92
CA HIS A 119 -7.57 -6.05 5.87
C HIS A 119 -8.24 -7.34 5.35
N GLY A 120 -9.31 -7.18 4.58
CA GLY A 120 -10.03 -8.28 3.96
C GLY A 120 -10.45 -9.37 4.94
N GLU A 121 -10.07 -10.61 4.63
CA GLU A 121 -10.34 -11.78 5.47
C GLU A 121 -9.28 -12.02 6.56
N ASN A 122 -8.19 -11.25 6.56
CA ASN A 122 -7.15 -11.38 7.57
C ASN A 122 -7.64 -11.00 8.97
N GLU A 123 -7.03 -11.57 10.00
CA GLU A 123 -7.31 -11.21 11.39
C GLU A 123 -7.19 -9.70 11.60
N LYS A 124 -8.16 -9.12 12.31
CA LYS A 124 -8.20 -7.67 12.55
C LYS A 124 -7.04 -7.23 13.44
N THR A 125 -6.24 -6.33 12.94
CA THR A 125 -5.13 -5.71 13.67
C THR A 125 -4.89 -4.29 13.16
N PHE A 126 -3.95 -3.59 13.79
CA PHE A 126 -3.57 -2.23 13.40
C PHE A 126 -2.59 -2.22 12.22
N THR A 127 -2.68 -1.17 11.41
CA THR A 127 -1.77 -0.89 10.29
C THR A 127 -0.53 -0.14 10.76
N THR A 128 0.62 -0.48 10.22
CA THR A 128 1.91 0.21 10.48
C THR A 128 2.47 0.91 9.24
N TYR A 129 1.59 1.20 8.27
CA TYR A 129 1.89 1.99 7.08
C TYR A 129 3.18 1.58 6.35
N GLY A 130 3.34 0.27 6.16
CA GLY A 130 4.45 -0.35 5.44
C GLY A 130 5.46 -1.08 6.32
N VAL A 131 5.54 -0.83 7.64
CA VAL A 131 6.59 -1.41 8.49
C VAL A 131 6.42 -2.93 8.69
N ARG A 132 5.26 -3.38 9.18
CA ARG A 132 4.93 -4.81 9.30
C ARG A 132 4.49 -5.39 7.97
N GLU A 133 3.69 -4.61 7.23
CA GLU A 133 3.18 -4.98 5.91
C GLU A 133 4.34 -5.29 4.94
N GLY A 134 5.43 -4.51 4.97
CA GLY A 134 6.63 -4.79 4.16
C GLY A 134 7.34 -6.08 4.55
N LYS A 135 7.35 -6.46 5.84
CA LYS A 135 7.87 -7.77 6.27
C LYS A 135 6.96 -8.93 5.83
N ASP A 136 5.64 -8.71 5.84
CA ASP A 136 4.68 -9.69 5.35
C ASP A 136 4.85 -9.91 3.84
N LEU A 137 5.09 -8.84 3.09
CA LEU A 137 5.36 -8.93 1.66
C LEU A 137 6.64 -9.73 1.39
N ILE A 138 7.69 -9.61 2.20
CA ILE A 138 8.89 -10.46 2.08
C ILE A 138 8.52 -11.94 2.24
N CYS A 139 7.73 -12.29 3.27
CA CYS A 139 7.29 -13.67 3.45
C CYS A 139 6.47 -14.17 2.25
N LEU A 140 5.64 -13.32 1.66
CA LEU A 140 4.87 -13.66 0.46
C LEU A 140 5.77 -13.84 -0.78
N ILE A 141 6.79 -13.01 -0.95
CA ILE A 141 7.80 -13.15 -2.02
C ILE A 141 8.52 -14.51 -1.88
N ASP A 142 8.98 -14.84 -0.68
CA ASP A 142 9.69 -16.09 -0.39
C ASP A 142 8.78 -17.31 -0.63
N ASP A 143 7.52 -17.26 -0.17
CA ASP A 143 6.53 -18.31 -0.46
C ASP A 143 6.28 -18.44 -1.96
N THR A 144 6.11 -17.34 -2.67
CA THR A 144 5.87 -17.31 -4.11
C THR A 144 7.01 -17.99 -4.87
N ARG A 145 8.26 -17.64 -4.57
CA ARG A 145 9.44 -18.24 -5.19
C ARG A 145 9.59 -19.72 -4.85
N SER A 146 9.20 -20.13 -3.65
CA SER A 146 9.21 -21.53 -3.24
C SER A 146 8.11 -22.36 -3.88
N ARG A 147 6.93 -21.75 -4.07
CA ARG A 147 5.73 -22.40 -4.59
C ARG A 147 5.77 -22.60 -6.10
N TYR A 148 6.30 -21.64 -6.83
CA TYR A 148 6.36 -21.64 -8.29
C TYR A 148 7.82 -21.71 -8.76
N SER A 149 8.23 -22.90 -9.23
CA SER A 149 9.63 -23.14 -9.62
C SER A 149 10.00 -22.62 -11.01
N ASP A 150 9.04 -22.09 -11.77
CA ASP A 150 9.18 -21.63 -13.15
C ASP A 150 9.32 -20.10 -13.27
N ILE A 151 9.42 -19.37 -12.16
CA ILE A 151 9.47 -17.92 -12.17
C ILE A 151 10.73 -17.41 -12.89
N SER A 152 10.53 -16.78 -14.05
CA SER A 152 11.58 -16.08 -14.80
C SER A 152 11.64 -14.58 -14.45
N VAL A 153 10.49 -13.99 -14.08
CA VAL A 153 10.36 -12.59 -13.68
C VAL A 153 9.38 -12.50 -12.52
N LEU A 154 9.74 -11.79 -11.47
CA LEU A 154 8.85 -11.45 -10.35
C LEU A 154 8.84 -9.94 -10.14
N GLY A 155 7.70 -9.30 -10.43
CA GLY A 155 7.46 -7.89 -10.17
C GLY A 155 6.61 -7.64 -8.94
N LEU A 156 6.74 -6.46 -8.38
CA LEU A 156 5.87 -5.95 -7.32
C LEU A 156 5.07 -4.75 -7.81
N HIS A 157 3.81 -4.66 -7.45
CA HIS A 157 2.99 -3.47 -7.66
C HIS A 157 2.27 -3.11 -6.37
N GLY A 158 2.26 -1.83 -6.03
CA GLY A 158 1.51 -1.35 -4.88
C GLY A 158 0.81 -0.03 -5.16
N GLU A 159 -0.39 0.12 -4.58
CA GLU A 159 -1.16 1.35 -4.61
C GLU A 159 -1.23 1.97 -3.21
N SER A 160 -0.96 3.27 -3.06
CA SER A 160 -1.12 4.00 -1.80
C SER A 160 -0.39 3.31 -0.64
N LEU A 161 -1.09 2.76 0.35
CA LEU A 161 -0.51 1.90 1.40
C LEU A 161 0.26 0.70 0.82
N GLY A 162 -0.26 0.10 -0.25
CA GLY A 162 0.42 -0.98 -0.97
C GLY A 162 1.73 -0.52 -1.62
N ALA A 163 1.77 0.70 -2.16
CA ALA A 163 3.00 1.30 -2.68
C ALA A 163 4.03 1.51 -1.56
N ALA A 164 3.59 2.07 -0.43
CA ALA A 164 4.44 2.22 0.75
C ALA A 164 4.96 0.87 1.27
N THR A 165 4.12 -0.17 1.26
CA THR A 165 4.47 -1.54 1.60
C THR A 165 5.52 -2.09 0.66
N THR A 166 5.32 -1.95 -0.65
CA THR A 166 6.26 -2.35 -1.71
C THR A 166 7.61 -1.65 -1.52
N ILE A 167 7.63 -0.33 -1.41
CA ILE A 167 8.87 0.44 -1.21
C ILE A 167 9.57 0.03 0.10
N THR A 168 8.81 -0.13 1.20
CA THR A 168 9.40 -0.51 2.49
C THR A 168 10.01 -1.92 2.45
N SER A 169 9.47 -2.83 1.64
CA SER A 169 10.01 -4.19 1.49
C SER A 169 11.41 -4.18 0.85
N LEU A 170 11.74 -3.22 0.00
CA LEU A 170 13.00 -3.17 -0.74
C LEU A 170 14.24 -3.05 0.15
N LYS A 171 14.12 -2.50 1.36
CA LYS A 171 15.24 -2.47 2.34
C LYS A 171 15.73 -3.85 2.75
N TYR A 172 14.90 -4.88 2.59
CA TYR A 172 15.25 -6.28 2.88
C TYR A 172 15.93 -6.96 1.69
N LYS A 173 16.12 -6.24 0.55
CA LYS A 173 16.78 -6.73 -0.66
C LYS A 173 16.13 -8.02 -1.21
N PRO A 174 14.79 -8.02 -1.43
CA PRO A 174 14.09 -9.19 -1.95
C PRO A 174 14.57 -9.58 -3.34
N GLU A 175 14.42 -10.84 -3.69
CA GLU A 175 14.68 -11.34 -5.04
C GLU A 175 13.51 -11.00 -5.97
N VAL A 176 13.45 -9.74 -6.40
CA VAL A 176 12.46 -9.21 -7.37
C VAL A 176 13.16 -8.44 -8.47
N ASP A 177 12.55 -8.44 -9.65
CA ASP A 177 13.17 -7.85 -10.85
C ASP A 177 12.86 -6.37 -10.98
N PHE A 178 11.68 -5.94 -10.52
CA PHE A 178 11.25 -4.53 -10.54
C PHE A 178 10.08 -4.27 -9.58
N ALA A 179 9.79 -3.00 -9.35
CA ALA A 179 8.64 -2.56 -8.60
C ALA A 179 7.89 -1.43 -9.33
N VAL A 180 6.57 -1.36 -9.10
CA VAL A 180 5.70 -0.24 -9.50
C VAL A 180 5.03 0.32 -8.25
N ALA A 181 5.13 1.61 -8.03
CA ALA A 181 4.57 2.32 -6.87
C ALA A 181 3.60 3.41 -7.37
N ASP A 182 2.30 3.17 -7.21
CA ASP A 182 1.25 4.12 -7.59
C ASP A 182 0.78 4.90 -6.36
N CYS A 183 0.78 6.23 -6.43
CA CYS A 183 0.33 7.20 -5.43
C CYS A 183 0.79 6.89 -3.99
N GLY A 184 2.01 6.36 -3.83
CA GLY A 184 2.60 6.06 -2.52
C GLY A 184 3.00 7.30 -1.74
N PHE A 185 3.11 7.17 -0.42
CA PHE A 185 3.66 8.22 0.44
C PHE A 185 5.13 7.94 0.80
N SER A 186 5.90 9.00 0.93
CA SER A 186 7.30 8.96 1.35
C SER A 186 7.45 8.90 2.88
N ASP A 187 6.52 9.59 3.58
CA ASP A 187 6.51 9.78 5.03
C ASP A 187 5.07 10.00 5.51
N ILE A 188 4.52 9.04 6.27
CA ILE A 188 3.13 9.10 6.72
C ILE A 188 2.89 10.24 7.74
N GLU A 189 3.90 10.61 8.55
CA GLU A 189 3.76 11.72 9.49
C GLU A 189 3.43 13.02 8.76
N ASN A 190 4.11 13.28 7.65
CA ASN A 190 3.88 14.47 6.82
C ASN A 190 2.50 14.46 6.19
N VAL A 191 2.05 13.33 5.64
CA VAL A 191 0.70 13.16 5.07
C VAL A 191 -0.36 13.43 6.13
N LEU A 192 -0.24 12.85 7.32
CA LEU A 192 -1.18 13.06 8.42
C LEU A 192 -1.20 14.53 8.87
N LYS A 193 -0.02 15.16 9.06
CA LYS A 193 0.06 16.57 9.45
C LYS A 193 -0.56 17.50 8.41
N GLU A 194 -0.42 17.19 7.14
CA GLU A 194 -1.01 17.95 6.05
C GLU A 194 -2.53 17.77 6.01
N GLY A 195 -3.02 16.54 6.10
CA GLY A 195 -4.45 16.26 6.21
C GLY A 195 -5.11 16.98 7.40
N TYR A 196 -4.44 17.01 8.55
CA TYR A 196 -4.91 17.76 9.74
C TYR A 196 -4.97 19.27 9.48
N ARG A 197 -3.95 19.85 8.82
CA ARG A 197 -3.95 21.29 8.45
C ARG A 197 -5.09 21.61 7.49
N ASN A 198 -5.30 20.79 6.47
CA ASN A 198 -6.37 20.95 5.48
C ASN A 198 -7.76 20.86 6.13
N ALA A 199 -7.91 20.01 7.14
CA ALA A 199 -9.13 19.90 7.96
C ALA A 199 -9.25 20.99 9.04
N HIS A 200 -8.33 21.97 9.11
CA HIS A 200 -8.26 23.01 10.15
C HIS A 200 -8.12 22.42 11.58
N VAL A 201 -7.53 21.22 11.69
CA VAL A 201 -7.20 20.56 12.95
C VAL A 201 -5.75 20.80 13.29
N PRO A 202 -5.39 21.07 14.57
CA PRO A 202 -4.01 21.31 14.94
C PRO A 202 -3.09 20.13 14.64
N ALA A 203 -2.08 20.34 13.79
CA ALA A 203 -1.16 19.28 13.34
C ALA A 203 -0.34 18.65 14.48
N TRP A 204 -0.12 19.35 15.61
CA TRP A 204 0.57 18.80 16.78
C TRP A 204 -0.16 17.62 17.44
N LEU A 205 -1.44 17.40 17.13
CA LEU A 205 -2.18 16.19 17.56
C LEU A 205 -1.57 14.92 17.00
N VAL A 206 -0.92 14.98 15.84
CA VAL A 206 -0.16 13.86 15.27
C VAL A 206 1.01 13.48 16.15
N ASP A 207 1.70 14.47 16.78
CA ASP A 207 2.81 14.19 17.71
C ASP A 207 2.29 13.53 19.01
N ILE A 208 1.09 13.88 19.47
CA ILE A 208 0.44 13.18 20.59
C ILE A 208 0.06 11.75 20.19
N ALA A 209 -0.52 11.59 18.99
CA ALA A 209 -0.87 10.26 18.47
C ALA A 209 0.37 9.37 18.30
N ASP A 210 1.50 9.94 17.88
CA ASP A 210 2.78 9.24 17.81
C ASP A 210 3.23 8.75 19.19
N ALA A 211 3.30 9.67 20.18
CA ALA A 211 3.74 9.34 21.54
C ALA A 211 2.86 8.27 22.21
N THR A 212 1.52 8.39 22.08
CA THR A 212 0.59 7.43 22.66
C THR A 212 0.48 6.14 21.84
N GLY A 213 0.67 6.22 20.51
CA GLY A 213 0.77 5.07 19.61
C GLY A 213 1.98 4.20 19.95
N LYS A 214 3.12 4.81 20.23
CA LYS A 214 4.33 4.11 20.67
C LYS A 214 4.12 3.34 21.99
N ILE A 215 3.34 3.92 22.92
CA ILE A 215 2.99 3.23 24.17
C ILE A 215 2.01 2.08 23.91
N ARG A 216 0.99 2.28 23.07
CA ARG A 216 -0.13 1.35 22.89
C ARG A 216 0.18 0.23 21.91
N TYR A 217 0.85 0.55 20.79
CA TYR A 217 1.09 -0.35 19.66
C TYR A 217 2.56 -0.73 19.51
N HIS A 218 3.46 -0.12 20.29
CA HIS A 218 4.93 -0.28 20.20
C HIS A 218 5.52 0.13 18.84
N TYR A 219 4.81 1.01 18.10
CA TYR A 219 5.24 1.59 16.83
C TYR A 219 5.09 3.11 16.87
N SER A 220 6.06 3.80 16.32
CA SER A 220 6.04 5.25 16.13
C SER A 220 5.62 5.58 14.71
N ILE A 221 4.75 6.58 14.55
CA ILE A 221 4.37 7.13 13.23
C ILE A 221 5.63 7.63 12.50
N LYS A 222 6.62 8.15 13.24
CA LYS A 222 7.89 8.64 12.69
C LYS A 222 8.80 7.55 12.13
N GLU A 223 8.53 6.28 12.43
CA GLU A 223 9.23 5.13 11.85
C GLU A 223 8.59 4.65 10.53
N MET A 224 7.39 5.15 10.21
CA MET A 224 6.61 4.76 9.03
C MET A 224 7.00 5.66 7.84
N ARG A 225 8.22 5.45 7.35
CA ARG A 225 8.89 6.26 6.32
C ARG A 225 9.42 5.36 5.19
N PRO A 226 8.60 5.03 4.20
CA PRO A 226 9.04 4.22 3.05
C PRO A 226 10.29 4.78 2.36
N VAL A 227 10.42 6.10 2.26
CA VAL A 227 11.56 6.78 1.61
C VAL A 227 12.92 6.35 2.18
N ASP A 228 13.01 6.04 3.47
CA ASP A 228 14.26 5.61 4.11
C ASP A 228 14.70 4.20 3.67
N SER A 229 13.83 3.45 3.01
CA SER A 229 14.12 2.12 2.46
C SER A 229 14.84 2.18 1.09
N LEU A 230 14.97 3.37 0.52
CA LEU A 230 15.52 3.58 -0.82
C LEU A 230 17.01 3.95 -0.84
N ASP A 231 17.62 4.20 0.32
CA ASP A 231 19.02 4.64 0.45
C ASP A 231 20.04 3.70 -0.23
N GLU A 232 19.76 2.41 -0.21
CA GLU A 232 20.59 1.37 -0.82
C GLU A 232 19.83 0.53 -1.86
N ASN A 233 18.64 0.99 -2.27
CA ASN A 233 17.84 0.26 -3.24
C ASN A 233 18.49 0.25 -4.61
N THR A 234 18.58 -0.93 -5.22
CA THR A 234 19.04 -1.15 -6.58
C THR A 234 17.97 -1.76 -7.49
N VAL A 235 16.84 -2.18 -6.93
CA VAL A 235 15.68 -2.68 -7.69
C VAL A 235 15.13 -1.51 -8.52
N PRO A 236 14.94 -1.66 -9.84
CA PRO A 236 14.30 -0.64 -10.66
C PRO A 236 12.89 -0.34 -10.18
N ILE A 237 12.48 0.93 -10.20
CA ILE A 237 11.15 1.36 -9.74
C ILE A 237 10.48 2.27 -10.78
N LEU A 238 9.23 1.95 -11.11
CA LEU A 238 8.33 2.86 -11.80
C LEU A 238 7.42 3.54 -10.78
N PHE A 239 7.51 4.85 -10.66
CA PHE A 239 6.59 5.65 -9.88
C PHE A 239 5.51 6.22 -10.80
N ILE A 240 4.24 6.07 -10.41
CA ILE A 240 3.10 6.70 -11.08
C ILE A 240 2.29 7.45 -10.03
N HIS A 241 1.77 8.63 -10.36
CA HIS A 241 0.98 9.42 -9.42
C HIS A 241 -0.08 10.25 -10.16
N GLY A 242 -1.25 10.41 -9.56
CA GLY A 242 -2.26 11.34 -10.05
C GLY A 242 -1.80 12.79 -9.83
N ALA A 243 -1.80 13.61 -10.89
CA ALA A 243 -1.32 14.99 -10.80
C ALA A 243 -2.20 15.88 -9.90
N GLU A 244 -3.48 15.51 -9.73
CA GLU A 244 -4.47 16.22 -8.93
C GLU A 244 -4.70 15.56 -7.55
N ASP A 245 -3.82 14.64 -7.12
CA ASP A 245 -3.92 14.00 -5.81
C ASP A 245 -3.75 15.02 -4.69
N GLN A 246 -4.85 15.27 -3.97
CA GLN A 246 -4.91 16.21 -2.85
C GLN A 246 -4.78 15.49 -1.49
N PHE A 247 -4.78 14.15 -1.48
CA PHE A 247 -4.67 13.34 -0.27
C PHE A 247 -3.23 12.96 0.02
N ILE A 248 -2.55 12.35 -0.95
CA ILE A 248 -1.10 12.11 -0.93
C ILE A 248 -0.51 12.92 -2.09
N LEU A 249 0.10 14.06 -1.77
CA LEU A 249 0.60 14.95 -2.81
C LEU A 249 1.65 14.26 -3.70
N PRO A 250 1.68 14.56 -5.03
CA PRO A 250 2.64 13.99 -5.98
C PRO A 250 4.10 14.11 -5.56
N LYS A 251 4.41 15.14 -4.77
CA LYS A 251 5.74 15.33 -4.18
C LYS A 251 6.26 14.11 -3.41
N ASN A 252 5.38 13.27 -2.86
CA ASN A 252 5.80 12.04 -2.18
C ASN A 252 6.50 11.06 -3.13
N SER A 253 5.98 10.89 -4.36
CA SER A 253 6.63 10.07 -5.39
C SER A 253 7.92 10.72 -5.91
N GLU A 254 7.97 12.05 -6.04
CA GLU A 254 9.19 12.79 -6.38
C GLU A 254 10.28 12.58 -5.32
N ASP A 255 9.95 12.73 -4.03
CA ASP A 255 10.89 12.53 -2.91
C ASP A 255 11.44 11.10 -2.88
N MET A 256 10.62 10.10 -3.20
CA MET A 256 11.05 8.70 -3.27
C MET A 256 11.92 8.44 -4.52
N ALA A 257 11.55 9.01 -5.66
CA ALA A 257 12.33 8.91 -6.91
C ALA A 257 13.72 9.55 -6.76
N ASP A 258 13.81 10.73 -6.13
CA ASP A 258 15.09 11.41 -5.88
C ASP A 258 15.98 10.64 -4.89
N ARG A 259 15.39 9.79 -4.02
CA ARG A 259 16.13 9.06 -2.98
C ARG A 259 16.69 7.72 -3.45
N THR A 260 16.02 7.06 -4.41
CA THR A 260 16.46 5.74 -4.88
C THR A 260 17.78 5.82 -5.65
N LYS A 261 18.63 4.81 -5.43
CA LYS A 261 19.88 4.66 -6.20
C LYS A 261 19.73 3.76 -7.43
N GLY A 262 18.66 2.97 -7.44
CA GLY A 262 18.32 2.14 -8.59
C GLY A 262 17.77 2.98 -9.75
N TYR A 263 17.66 2.36 -10.91
CA TYR A 263 16.97 2.97 -12.04
C TYR A 263 15.51 3.28 -11.65
N TYR A 264 15.02 4.43 -12.09
CA TYR A 264 13.62 4.77 -11.91
C TYR A 264 13.05 5.54 -13.10
N GLU A 265 11.74 5.45 -13.26
CA GLU A 265 10.93 6.36 -14.05
C GLU A 265 9.83 6.94 -13.15
N LEU A 266 9.40 8.17 -13.46
CA LEU A 266 8.35 8.86 -12.72
C LEU A 266 7.38 9.51 -13.71
N TYR A 267 6.10 9.15 -13.61
CA TYR A 267 5.05 9.70 -14.46
C TYR A 267 3.88 10.26 -13.64
N MET A 268 3.42 11.44 -14.08
CA MET A 268 2.22 12.07 -13.54
C MET A 268 1.05 11.87 -14.49
N ILE A 269 -0.07 11.35 -13.99
CA ILE A 269 -1.33 11.24 -14.75
C ILE A 269 -2.14 12.49 -14.53
N ARG A 270 -2.31 13.27 -15.60
CA ARG A 270 -3.14 14.48 -15.56
C ARG A 270 -4.58 14.14 -15.23
N ASP A 271 -5.27 15.02 -14.52
CA ASP A 271 -6.68 14.94 -14.15
C ASP A 271 -7.04 13.74 -13.25
N ALA A 272 -6.03 13.01 -12.73
CA ALA A 272 -6.21 11.92 -11.79
C ALA A 272 -5.98 12.37 -10.35
N GLY A 273 -6.90 12.01 -9.46
CA GLY A 273 -6.80 12.14 -8.02
C GLY A 273 -6.08 10.94 -7.38
N HIS A 274 -6.30 10.76 -6.05
CA HIS A 274 -5.69 9.67 -5.29
C HIS A 274 -6.22 8.30 -5.73
N ALA A 275 -5.32 7.39 -6.10
CA ALA A 275 -5.63 6.02 -6.55
C ALA A 275 -6.51 5.95 -7.83
N GLU A 276 -6.55 7.03 -8.61
CA GLU A 276 -7.36 7.15 -9.81
C GLU A 276 -6.55 7.06 -11.11
N SER A 277 -5.22 6.95 -11.05
CA SER A 277 -4.33 7.02 -12.22
C SER A 277 -4.72 6.06 -13.34
N ILE A 278 -4.91 4.77 -13.03
CA ILE A 278 -5.29 3.75 -14.02
C ILE A 278 -6.74 3.89 -14.49
N LEU A 279 -7.64 4.40 -13.65
CA LEU A 279 -9.05 4.59 -14.00
C LEU A 279 -9.24 5.82 -14.90
N THR A 280 -8.48 6.88 -14.66
CA THR A 280 -8.54 8.13 -15.44
C THR A 280 -7.92 7.98 -16.83
N ALA A 281 -6.81 7.25 -16.93
CA ALA A 281 -6.07 7.11 -18.19
C ALA A 281 -5.51 5.69 -18.37
N PRO A 282 -6.39 4.66 -18.55
CA PRO A 282 -5.99 3.26 -18.53
C PRO A 282 -4.98 2.91 -19.62
N GLU A 283 -5.17 3.39 -20.84
CA GLU A 283 -4.25 3.14 -21.97
C GLU A 283 -2.86 3.76 -21.69
N LYS A 284 -2.84 5.00 -21.24
CA LYS A 284 -1.60 5.72 -20.94
C LYS A 284 -0.86 5.09 -19.75
N TYR A 285 -1.60 4.63 -18.74
CA TYR A 285 -1.04 3.90 -17.62
C TYR A 285 -0.37 2.61 -18.08
N GLN A 286 -1.06 1.82 -18.91
CA GLN A 286 -0.51 0.61 -19.50
C GLN A 286 0.71 0.89 -20.38
N ASP A 287 0.69 1.96 -21.19
CA ASP A 287 1.83 2.36 -22.03
C ASP A 287 3.07 2.66 -21.17
N TYR A 288 2.91 3.35 -20.04
CA TYR A 288 4.02 3.62 -19.12
C TYR A 288 4.59 2.34 -18.51
N VAL A 289 3.72 1.44 -18.05
CA VAL A 289 4.16 0.14 -17.49
C VAL A 289 4.81 -0.70 -18.58
N SER A 290 4.22 -0.80 -19.78
CA SER A 290 4.78 -1.57 -20.89
C SER A 290 6.13 -1.01 -21.36
N GLY A 291 6.24 0.31 -21.54
CA GLY A 291 7.48 0.96 -21.93
C GLY A 291 8.60 0.76 -20.91
N TYR A 292 8.26 0.83 -19.62
CA TYR A 292 9.20 0.53 -18.54
C TYR A 292 9.66 -0.93 -18.55
N LEU A 293 8.75 -1.89 -18.75
CA LEU A 293 9.10 -3.30 -18.88
C LEU A 293 9.99 -3.56 -20.11
N ASP A 294 9.69 -2.92 -21.24
CA ASP A 294 10.49 -3.02 -22.46
C ASP A 294 11.93 -2.49 -22.23
N TYR A 295 12.06 -1.36 -21.51
CA TYR A 295 13.39 -0.83 -21.15
C TYR A 295 14.18 -1.81 -20.28
N LEU A 296 13.53 -2.53 -19.38
CA LEU A 296 14.16 -3.55 -18.54
C LEU A 296 14.41 -4.88 -19.29
N GLY A 297 13.99 -5.00 -20.55
CA GLY A 297 14.10 -6.22 -21.35
C GLY A 297 13.14 -7.33 -20.94
N ILE A 298 12.07 -6.99 -20.21
CA ILE A 298 11.02 -7.89 -19.77
C ILE A 298 9.90 -7.89 -20.83
N LYS A 299 9.87 -8.94 -21.64
CA LYS A 299 8.92 -9.09 -22.77
C LYS A 299 7.81 -10.07 -22.45
#